data_cf3e902efa0286897e44d19cdd00e49e
#
_entry.id   cf3e902efa0286897e44d19cdd00e49e
#
_cell.length_a   1.000
_cell.length_b   1.000
_cell.length_c   1.000
_cell.angle_alpha   90.00
_cell.angle_beta   90.00
_cell.angle_gamma   90.00
#
_symmetry.space_group_name_H-M   'P 1'
#
loop_
_entity.id
_entity.type
_entity.pdbx_description
1 polymer ?
#
loop_
_entity_poly.entity_id
_entity_poly.type
_entity_poly.pdbx_seq_one_letter_code
_entity_poly.pdbx_strand_id
1 'polypeptide(L)'
;DRLVETTAASTGPTLCLAINYGARDEIVDAARALAEDARAGRIEPGAIDHAAFAGRLTTAGLPDPDLLIRTAGELRLSNYLLWQLSYAEIYVTDVLWPDFGEAELCVAVKSFAARRRRFGGLESEKPAGEAAGKSAGGLSLDGPDAC
;
A
#
# COMPACT_ATOMS: atom_id res chain seq x y z
N ASP A 1 -18.61 -16.39 -1.10
CA ASP A 1 -19.10 -15.08 -0.64
C ASP A 1 -19.75 -14.36 -1.82
N ARG A 2 -21.05 -14.04 -1.69
CA ARG A 2 -21.90 -13.53 -2.80
C ARG A 2 -21.31 -12.26 -3.48
N LEU A 3 -20.65 -11.38 -2.73
CA LEU A 3 -20.02 -10.16 -3.31
C LEU A 3 -18.85 -10.55 -4.21
N VAL A 4 -17.98 -11.43 -3.77
CA VAL A 4 -16.83 -11.92 -4.54
C VAL A 4 -17.30 -12.61 -5.83
N GLU A 5 -18.31 -13.47 -5.72
CA GLU A 5 -18.90 -14.17 -6.89
C GLU A 5 -19.50 -13.19 -7.90
N THR A 6 -20.24 -12.18 -7.41
CA THR A 6 -20.89 -11.18 -8.28
C THR A 6 -19.88 -10.30 -9.02
N THR A 7 -18.73 -10.01 -8.41
CA THR A 7 -17.71 -9.10 -8.96
C THR A 7 -16.52 -9.82 -9.62
N ALA A 8 -16.52 -11.16 -9.64
CA ALA A 8 -15.39 -11.96 -10.13
C ALA A 8 -15.00 -11.67 -11.58
N ALA A 9 -15.95 -11.25 -12.43
CA ALA A 9 -15.72 -10.91 -13.83
C ALA A 9 -15.46 -9.40 -14.06
N SER A 10 -15.45 -8.57 -13.00
CA SER A 10 -15.23 -7.13 -13.10
C SER A 10 -13.75 -6.83 -13.35
N THR A 11 -13.48 -5.84 -14.22
CA THR A 11 -12.12 -5.42 -14.60
C THR A 11 -11.71 -4.08 -13.96
N GLY A 12 -12.54 -3.55 -13.08
CA GLY A 12 -12.30 -2.31 -12.34
C GLY A 12 -11.36 -2.49 -11.14
N PRO A 13 -11.31 -1.48 -10.25
CA PRO A 13 -10.51 -1.54 -9.03
C PRO A 13 -10.91 -2.72 -8.13
N THR A 14 -9.95 -3.28 -7.42
CA THR A 14 -10.19 -4.30 -6.39
C THR A 14 -10.46 -3.63 -5.05
N LEU A 15 -11.65 -3.83 -4.47
CA LEU A 15 -11.96 -3.43 -3.10
C LEU A 15 -11.63 -4.57 -2.14
N CYS A 16 -10.72 -4.34 -1.20
CA CYS A 16 -10.39 -5.26 -0.12
C CYS A 16 -10.91 -4.72 1.22
N LEU A 17 -11.81 -5.48 1.88
CA LEU A 17 -12.37 -5.12 3.18
C LEU A 17 -11.67 -5.90 4.28
N ALA A 18 -10.93 -5.21 5.15
CA ALA A 18 -10.27 -5.80 6.31
C ALA A 18 -11.23 -5.79 7.51
N ILE A 19 -11.94 -6.90 7.73
CA ILE A 19 -12.90 -7.09 8.82
C ILE A 19 -12.28 -8.03 9.86
N ASN A 20 -12.31 -7.63 11.14
CA ASN A 20 -11.70 -8.40 12.23
C ASN A 20 -10.21 -8.72 11.96
N TYR A 21 -9.46 -7.72 11.50
CA TYR A 21 -8.07 -7.82 11.10
C TYR A 21 -7.14 -7.20 12.16
N GLY A 22 -5.98 -7.82 12.38
CA GLY A 22 -4.91 -7.28 13.20
C GLY A 22 -3.55 -7.69 12.65
N ALA A 23 -2.71 -6.72 12.27
CA ALA A 23 -1.43 -7.00 11.64
C ALA A 23 -0.46 -7.80 12.52
N ARG A 24 -0.50 -7.63 13.84
CA ARG A 24 0.37 -8.40 14.75
C ARG A 24 0.03 -9.89 14.73
N ASP A 25 -1.26 -10.23 14.70
CA ASP A 25 -1.71 -11.62 14.63
C ASP A 25 -1.39 -12.21 13.25
N GLU A 26 -1.63 -11.46 12.18
CA GLU A 26 -1.25 -11.84 10.81
C GLU A 26 0.25 -12.18 10.69
N ILE A 27 1.12 -11.33 11.25
CA ILE A 27 2.57 -11.54 11.26
C ILE A 27 2.94 -12.83 12.00
N VAL A 28 2.33 -13.08 13.15
CA VAL A 28 2.57 -14.30 13.94
C VAL A 28 2.08 -15.53 13.17
N ASP A 29 0.94 -15.45 12.51
CA ASP A 29 0.39 -16.57 11.72
C ASP A 29 1.24 -16.85 10.47
N ALA A 30 1.75 -15.82 9.79
CA ALA A 30 2.70 -15.97 8.69
C ALA A 30 4.00 -16.66 9.15
N ALA A 31 4.54 -16.25 10.30
CA ALA A 31 5.72 -16.87 10.88
C ALA A 31 5.50 -18.35 11.26
N ARG A 32 4.33 -18.69 11.82
CA ARG A 32 3.95 -20.08 12.12
C ARG A 32 3.87 -20.91 10.84
N ALA A 33 3.23 -20.39 9.79
CA ALA A 33 3.09 -21.08 8.51
C ALA A 33 4.48 -21.40 7.90
N LEU A 34 5.40 -20.43 7.93
CA LEU A 34 6.78 -20.64 7.45
C LEU A 34 7.56 -21.66 8.29
N ALA A 35 7.38 -21.63 9.61
CA ALA A 35 8.01 -22.63 10.50
C ALA A 35 7.49 -24.05 10.23
N GLU A 36 6.19 -24.19 9.95
CA GLU A 36 5.59 -25.47 9.56
C GLU A 36 6.08 -25.94 8.20
N ASP A 37 6.24 -25.03 7.23
CA ASP A 37 6.79 -25.33 5.92
C ASP A 37 8.25 -25.80 6.01
N ALA A 38 9.05 -25.13 6.82
CA ALA A 38 10.44 -25.52 7.06
C ALA A 38 10.53 -26.91 7.74
N ARG A 39 9.70 -27.16 8.77
CA ARG A 39 9.61 -28.45 9.44
C ARG A 39 9.21 -29.58 8.49
N ALA A 40 8.35 -29.28 7.52
CA ALA A 40 7.89 -30.25 6.53
C ALA A 40 8.81 -30.37 5.31
N GLY A 41 9.94 -29.65 5.28
CA GLY A 41 10.88 -29.66 4.15
C GLY A 41 10.37 -28.98 2.88
N ARG A 42 9.32 -28.15 2.98
CA ARG A 42 8.77 -27.40 1.84
C ARG A 42 9.55 -26.12 1.54
N ILE A 43 10.27 -25.59 2.53
CA ILE A 43 11.16 -24.45 2.37
C ILE A 43 12.40 -24.66 3.24
N GLU A 44 13.58 -24.36 2.72
CA GLU A 44 14.79 -24.31 3.55
C GLU A 44 14.79 -23.04 4.41
N PRO A 45 15.17 -23.09 5.70
CA PRO A 45 15.18 -21.91 6.57
C PRO A 45 15.94 -20.71 5.98
N GLY A 46 17.04 -20.97 5.26
CA GLY A 46 17.84 -19.93 4.61
C GLY A 46 17.19 -19.30 3.37
N ALA A 47 16.11 -19.90 2.86
CA ALA A 47 15.34 -19.38 1.74
C ALA A 47 14.13 -18.54 2.20
N ILE A 48 13.92 -18.36 3.50
CA ILE A 48 12.88 -17.48 4.03
C ILE A 48 13.35 -16.03 3.89
N ASP A 49 12.89 -15.39 2.84
CA ASP A 49 13.13 -13.98 2.53
C ASP A 49 11.83 -13.14 2.64
N HIS A 50 11.92 -11.84 2.30
CA HIS A 50 10.75 -10.94 2.35
C HIS A 50 9.60 -11.43 1.45
N ALA A 51 9.90 -12.00 0.29
CA ALA A 51 8.88 -12.49 -0.64
C ALA A 51 8.19 -13.75 -0.09
N ALA A 52 8.95 -14.68 0.47
CA ALA A 52 8.41 -15.87 1.13
C ALA A 52 7.50 -15.48 2.32
N PHE A 53 7.90 -14.46 3.09
CA PHE A 53 7.10 -13.95 4.22
C PHE A 53 5.83 -13.25 3.72
N ALA A 54 5.93 -12.31 2.77
CA ALA A 54 4.79 -11.60 2.20
C ALA A 54 3.77 -12.56 1.55
N GLY A 55 4.26 -13.66 0.97
CA GLY A 55 3.40 -14.73 0.43
C GLY A 55 2.57 -15.49 1.47
N ARG A 56 2.79 -15.27 2.78
CA ARG A 56 2.00 -15.85 3.88
C ARG A 56 1.07 -14.85 4.56
N LEU A 57 1.12 -13.58 4.14
CA LEU A 57 0.18 -12.57 4.63
C LEU A 57 -1.18 -12.68 3.93
N THR A 58 -2.21 -12.16 4.55
CA THR A 58 -3.59 -12.16 3.99
C THR A 58 -3.71 -11.32 2.72
N THR A 59 -2.76 -10.41 2.50
CA THR A 59 -2.63 -9.59 1.29
C THR A 59 -1.79 -10.23 0.20
N ALA A 60 -1.40 -11.50 0.33
CA ALA A 60 -0.59 -12.19 -0.68
C ALA A 60 -1.20 -12.05 -2.08
N GLY A 61 -0.39 -11.63 -3.05
CA GLY A 61 -0.82 -11.35 -4.41
C GLY A 61 -1.40 -9.95 -4.67
N LEU A 62 -1.58 -9.13 -3.63
CA LEU A 62 -1.88 -7.71 -3.77
C LEU A 62 -0.60 -6.88 -3.68
N PRO A 63 -0.50 -5.75 -4.39
CA PRO A 63 0.60 -4.81 -4.19
C PRO A 63 0.54 -4.17 -2.80
N ASP A 64 1.70 -3.80 -2.26
CA ASP A 64 1.76 -3.00 -1.05
C ASP A 64 1.13 -1.62 -1.29
N PRO A 65 0.44 -1.04 -0.29
CA PRO A 65 -0.20 0.26 -0.42
C PRO A 65 0.83 1.37 -0.62
N ASP A 66 0.59 2.27 -1.57
CA ASP A 66 1.37 3.48 -1.76
C ASP A 66 0.94 4.62 -0.83
N LEU A 67 -0.34 4.65 -0.47
CA LEU A 67 -0.95 5.72 0.33
C LEU A 67 -1.85 5.13 1.41
N LEU A 68 -1.62 5.53 2.66
CA LEU A 68 -2.52 5.35 3.78
C LEU A 68 -3.25 6.67 4.06
N ILE A 69 -4.59 6.65 4.00
CA ILE A 69 -5.42 7.78 4.41
C ILE A 69 -5.98 7.48 5.81
N ARG A 70 -5.69 8.36 6.78
CA ARG A 70 -6.21 8.26 8.14
C ARG A 70 -7.16 9.42 8.42
N THR A 71 -8.40 9.10 8.70
CA THR A 71 -9.47 10.06 9.04
C THR A 71 -9.49 10.39 10.55
N ALA A 72 -10.33 11.34 10.96
CA ALA A 72 -10.55 11.75 12.34
C ALA A 72 -9.32 12.33 13.08
N GLY A 73 -8.35 12.89 12.35
CA GLY A 73 -7.16 13.53 12.93
C GLY A 73 -6.22 12.57 13.67
N GLU A 74 -6.42 11.27 13.56
CA GLU A 74 -5.64 10.29 14.30
C GLU A 74 -4.31 9.97 13.61
N LEU A 75 -3.20 10.18 14.29
CA LEU A 75 -1.84 9.90 13.79
C LEU A 75 -1.30 8.59 14.40
N ARG A 76 -1.92 7.46 14.04
CA ARG A 76 -1.50 6.11 14.47
C ARG A 76 -2.00 5.04 13.52
N LEU A 77 -1.25 3.94 13.37
CA LEU A 77 -1.62 2.82 12.49
C LEU A 77 -2.66 1.88 13.09
N SER A 78 -2.78 1.85 14.42
CA SER A 78 -3.75 1.02 15.14
C SER A 78 -3.74 -0.46 14.73
N ASN A 79 -2.54 -1.05 14.64
CA ASN A 79 -2.36 -2.47 14.27
C ASN A 79 -2.90 -2.82 12.87
N TYR A 80 -2.85 -1.86 11.93
CA TYR A 80 -3.33 -2.06 10.56
C TYR A 80 -2.16 -2.13 9.57
N LEU A 81 -2.09 -3.21 8.80
CA LEU A 81 -1.15 -3.48 7.69
C LEU A 81 0.32 -3.09 8.00
N LEU A 82 0.83 -3.46 9.20
CA LEU A 82 2.16 -3.00 9.67
C LEU A 82 3.30 -3.39 8.75
N TRP A 83 3.25 -4.57 8.13
CA TRP A 83 4.24 -5.02 7.17
C TRP A 83 4.11 -4.25 5.85
N GLN A 84 2.92 -4.22 5.31
CA GLN A 84 2.63 -3.71 3.98
C GLN A 84 2.77 -2.19 3.88
N LEU A 85 2.56 -1.45 4.99
CA LEU A 85 2.66 0.01 5.05
C LEU A 85 4.08 0.53 5.29
N SER A 86 5.10 -0.34 5.27
CA SER A 86 6.49 0.02 5.60
C SER A 86 7.03 1.19 4.76
N TYR A 87 6.56 1.35 3.53
CA TYR A 87 6.96 2.41 2.62
C TYR A 87 5.79 3.27 2.12
N ALA A 88 4.60 3.10 2.69
CA ALA A 88 3.43 3.89 2.32
C ALA A 88 3.57 5.35 2.79
N GLU A 89 3.12 6.28 1.96
CA GLU A 89 2.92 7.67 2.37
C GLU A 89 1.69 7.77 3.25
N ILE A 90 1.73 8.61 4.28
CA ILE A 90 0.61 8.80 5.21
C ILE A 90 -0.03 10.16 4.95
N TYR A 91 -1.34 10.16 4.75
CA TYR A 91 -2.19 11.35 4.70
C TYR A 91 -3.18 11.32 5.86
N VAL A 92 -3.17 12.35 6.72
CA VAL A 92 -4.08 12.46 7.85
C VAL A 92 -5.04 13.62 7.59
N THR A 93 -6.32 13.41 7.86
CA THR A 93 -7.37 14.43 7.76
C THR A 93 -8.26 14.42 8.99
N ASP A 94 -8.73 15.60 9.39
CA ASP A 94 -9.68 15.75 10.52
C ASP A 94 -11.11 15.30 10.17
N VAL A 95 -11.38 15.12 8.86
CA VAL A 95 -12.70 14.68 8.39
C VAL A 95 -13.01 13.30 8.96
N LEU A 96 -14.22 13.13 9.50
CA LEU A 96 -14.68 11.85 10.03
C LEU A 96 -15.00 10.88 8.89
N TRP A 97 -14.82 9.58 9.14
CA TRP A 97 -15.03 8.55 8.12
C TRP A 97 -16.39 8.63 7.41
N PRO A 98 -17.53 8.88 8.08
CA PRO A 98 -18.82 9.00 7.40
C PRO A 98 -18.93 10.19 6.44
N ASP A 99 -18.12 11.23 6.66
CA ASP A 99 -18.10 12.47 5.88
C ASP A 99 -16.98 12.49 4.82
N PHE A 100 -16.14 11.44 4.79
CA PHE A 100 -15.05 11.31 3.84
C PHE A 100 -15.59 10.84 2.48
N GLY A 101 -15.68 11.76 1.52
CA GLY A 101 -16.22 11.52 0.20
C GLY A 101 -15.19 11.68 -0.92
N GLU A 102 -15.68 11.85 -2.13
CA GLU A 102 -14.86 12.01 -3.33
C GLU A 102 -13.96 13.23 -3.26
N ALA A 103 -14.47 14.37 -2.79
CA ALA A 103 -13.70 15.60 -2.69
C ALA A 103 -12.49 15.45 -1.77
N GLU A 104 -12.65 14.79 -0.62
CA GLU A 104 -11.59 14.51 0.34
C GLU A 104 -10.58 13.52 -0.21
N LEU A 105 -11.05 12.50 -0.93
CA LEU A 105 -10.18 11.54 -1.62
C LEU A 105 -9.32 12.25 -2.67
N CYS A 106 -9.90 13.13 -3.47
CA CYS A 106 -9.17 13.92 -4.46
C CYS A 106 -8.07 14.77 -3.82
N VAL A 107 -8.35 15.42 -2.71
CA VAL A 107 -7.36 16.21 -1.97
C VAL A 107 -6.22 15.31 -1.48
N ALA A 108 -6.53 14.14 -0.93
CA ALA A 108 -5.53 13.18 -0.47
C ALA A 108 -4.63 12.68 -1.61
N VAL A 109 -5.22 12.31 -2.76
CA VAL A 109 -4.49 11.83 -3.95
C VAL A 109 -3.64 12.94 -4.55
N LYS A 110 -4.15 14.17 -4.67
CA LYS A 110 -3.37 15.33 -5.14
C LYS A 110 -2.20 15.64 -4.19
N SER A 111 -2.42 15.57 -2.88
CA SER A 111 -1.36 15.72 -1.88
C SER A 111 -0.27 14.65 -2.04
N PHE A 112 -0.67 13.41 -2.26
CA PHE A 112 0.25 12.29 -2.52
C PHE A 112 1.06 12.52 -3.81
N ALA A 113 0.41 12.87 -4.91
CA ALA A 113 1.06 13.10 -6.21
C ALA A 113 2.07 14.26 -6.18
N ALA A 114 1.86 15.26 -5.32
CA ALA A 114 2.78 16.38 -5.15
C ALA A 114 4.05 16.04 -4.35
N ARG A 115 4.10 14.90 -3.67
CA ARG A 115 5.24 14.49 -2.86
C ARG A 115 6.34 13.86 -3.72
N ARG A 116 7.61 14.13 -3.37
CA ARG A 116 8.76 13.42 -3.92
C ARG A 116 9.08 12.20 -3.04
N ARG A 117 8.85 10.99 -3.56
CA ARG A 117 9.24 9.74 -2.88
C ARG A 117 10.77 9.58 -2.91
N ARG A 118 11.37 9.45 -1.73
CA ARG A 118 12.84 9.31 -1.55
C ARG A 118 13.19 7.96 -0.91
N PHE A 119 12.72 6.86 -1.28
CA PHE A 119 13.01 5.50 -0.78
C PHE A 119 14.33 5.33 0.02
N GLY A 120 14.64 6.25 0.94
CA GLY A 120 15.86 6.24 1.77
C GLY A 120 17.16 6.59 1.02
N GLY A 121 17.11 6.92 -0.27
CA GLY A 121 18.29 7.33 -1.04
C GLY A 121 18.68 8.80 -0.78
N LEU A 122 19.98 9.06 -0.54
CA LEU A 122 20.52 10.41 -0.63
C LEU A 122 20.49 10.84 -2.11
N GLU A 123 19.97 12.04 -2.41
CA GLU A 123 20.18 12.64 -3.72
C GLU A 123 21.69 12.83 -3.90
N SER A 124 22.31 12.12 -4.84
CA SER A 124 23.58 12.55 -5.38
C SER A 124 23.31 13.92 -6.03
N GLU A 125 23.95 14.97 -5.54
CA GLU A 125 23.95 16.26 -6.22
C GLU A 125 24.35 16.03 -7.67
N LYS A 126 23.39 16.19 -8.60
CA LYS A 126 23.71 16.25 -10.02
C LYS A 126 24.55 17.49 -10.22
N PRO A 127 25.75 17.39 -10.80
CA PRO A 127 26.48 18.59 -11.22
C PRO A 127 25.59 19.38 -12.19
N ALA A 128 25.47 20.65 -11.96
CA ALA A 128 24.77 21.60 -12.83
C ALA A 128 25.37 21.54 -14.24
N GLY A 129 24.65 20.94 -15.19
CA GLY A 129 25.05 20.91 -16.61
C GLY A 129 24.71 19.61 -17.28
N GLU A 130 23.45 19.47 -17.68
CA GLU A 130 23.07 18.89 -18.98
C GLU A 130 21.53 18.86 -19.06
N ALA A 131 21.02 19.84 -19.77
CA ALA A 131 19.65 19.84 -20.26
C ALA A 131 19.59 18.92 -21.50
N ALA A 132 18.91 17.79 -21.43
CA ALA A 132 18.24 17.17 -22.59
C ALA A 132 17.46 15.91 -22.16
N GLY A 133 16.16 16.00 -22.22
CA GLY A 133 15.20 15.05 -22.75
C GLY A 133 15.26 13.60 -22.35
N LYS A 134 14.27 13.17 -21.49
CA LYS A 134 13.43 12.01 -21.82
C LYS A 134 12.17 12.03 -20.94
N SER A 135 11.04 12.09 -21.61
CA SER A 135 9.70 12.02 -21.06
C SER A 135 9.47 10.67 -20.39
N ALA A 136 9.26 10.65 -19.08
CA ALA A 136 8.54 9.58 -18.42
C ALA A 136 7.05 9.91 -18.53
N GLY A 137 6.21 8.93 -18.95
CA GLY A 137 4.78 9.10 -19.11
C GLY A 137 4.12 9.51 -17.79
N GLY A 138 3.92 10.80 -17.63
CA GLY A 138 3.14 11.36 -16.55
C GLY A 138 1.67 11.20 -16.88
N LEU A 139 0.89 10.70 -15.94
CA LEU A 139 -0.56 10.77 -15.98
C LEU A 139 -0.92 12.27 -16.06
N SER A 140 -1.36 12.74 -17.23
CA SER A 140 -1.84 14.11 -17.40
C SER A 140 -3.21 14.22 -16.75
N LEU A 141 -3.29 14.99 -15.68
CA LEU A 141 -4.54 15.35 -14.99
C LEU A 141 -5.03 16.73 -15.48
N ASP A 142 -4.79 17.06 -16.75
CA ASP A 142 -5.24 18.31 -17.35
C ASP A 142 -6.68 18.18 -17.84
N GLY A 143 -7.63 18.37 -16.92
CA GLY A 143 -9.03 18.63 -17.18
C GLY A 143 -9.65 19.31 -15.95
N PRO A 144 -10.52 20.32 -16.10
CA PRO A 144 -11.09 21.03 -14.97
C PRO A 144 -12.01 20.18 -14.07
N ASP A 145 -12.32 18.93 -14.46
CA ASP A 145 -13.26 18.04 -13.78
C ASP A 145 -12.69 16.65 -13.46
N ALA A 146 -11.38 16.41 -13.55
CA ALA A 146 -10.80 15.11 -13.24
C ALA A 146 -10.20 15.08 -11.83
N CYS A 147 -10.84 14.30 -10.99
CA CYS A 147 -10.28 13.76 -9.77
C CYS A 147 -9.59 12.44 -10.07
#